data_af08288767654e5b7bbbfc6115ea347f
#
_entry.id   af08288767654e5b7bbbfc6115ea347f
#
_cell.length_a   1.000
_cell.length_b   1.000
_cell.length_c   1.000
_cell.angle_alpha   90.00
_cell.angle_beta   90.00
_cell.angle_gamma   90.00
#
_symmetry.space_group_name_H-M   'P 1'
#
loop_
_entity.id
_entity.type
_entity.pdbx_description
1 polymer ?
#
loop_
_entity_poly.entity_id
_entity_poly.type
_entity_poly.pdbx_seq_one_letter_code
_entity_poly.pdbx_strand_id
1 'polypeptide(L)'
;MTLRYMIIGAGGTGAPLGAFLAKLGADVTLIARGAHLKAMQEKGLTFEQSDGETWTVPVKAFDMDGFLAAKAQGTPSPDVIFVCVKGYSLDDTIPFIRDAAGENTVVIPILNIYGTGRVMQEQLPGLLVTDGCIYISSNLKGPGVIQRHGSIFRVIYGTPDHRTDNPVLRQVESDLTAAGIDALYSPFIEKDALLKFSHVSPMATCGQYYHVKAGAMQKPGEVRECFIRLVNEILELARAQGIELDDKPDALLMQSHLKILDDLAESASTSMQRDIEAGKDSEVDGLIYQVVRLSDQYGLPSPEYRKIAKAVAAELAAK
;
A
#
# COMPACT_ATOMS: atom_id res chain seq x y z
N MET A 1 11.57 -18.95 15.13
CA MET A 1 10.40 -18.48 15.92
C MET A 1 9.20 -18.52 14.99
N THR A 2 8.07 -19.09 15.39
CA THR A 2 6.86 -19.07 14.54
C THR A 2 6.06 -17.82 14.90
N LEU A 3 5.94 -16.89 13.95
CA LEU A 3 5.19 -15.64 14.14
C LEU A 3 3.70 -15.84 13.84
N ARG A 4 2.86 -15.14 14.59
CA ARG A 4 1.42 -15.02 14.34
C ARG A 4 1.17 -13.72 13.60
N TYR A 5 0.70 -13.84 12.39
CA TYR A 5 0.42 -12.72 11.50
C TYR A 5 -1.05 -12.33 11.55
N MET A 6 -1.33 -11.06 11.67
CA MET A 6 -2.64 -10.49 11.40
C MET A 6 -2.55 -9.55 10.20
N ILE A 7 -3.53 -9.62 9.30
CA ILE A 7 -3.60 -8.74 8.14
C ILE A 7 -4.94 -8.01 8.17
N ILE A 8 -4.89 -6.72 8.43
CA ILE A 8 -6.07 -5.84 8.47
C ILE A 8 -6.32 -5.32 7.06
N GLY A 9 -7.47 -5.69 6.48
CA GLY A 9 -7.82 -5.36 5.12
C GLY A 9 -7.44 -6.45 4.11
N ALA A 10 -8.25 -7.50 4.05
CA ALA A 10 -8.09 -8.63 3.11
C ALA A 10 -8.56 -8.31 1.68
N GLY A 11 -8.19 -7.14 1.16
CA GLY A 11 -8.44 -6.72 -0.22
C GLY A 11 -7.36 -7.17 -1.19
N GLY A 12 -7.25 -6.47 -2.34
CA GLY A 12 -6.24 -6.76 -3.37
C GLY A 12 -4.80 -6.71 -2.88
N THR A 13 -4.50 -6.02 -1.80
CA THR A 13 -3.16 -5.93 -1.21
C THR A 13 -2.94 -6.98 -0.11
N GLY A 14 -3.79 -7.00 0.90
CA GLY A 14 -3.56 -7.84 2.08
C GLY A 14 -3.95 -9.30 1.88
N ALA A 15 -4.97 -9.61 1.09
CA ALA A 15 -5.35 -11.00 0.87
C ALA A 15 -4.25 -11.82 0.14
N PRO A 16 -3.56 -11.31 -0.91
CA PRO A 16 -2.40 -11.98 -1.46
C PRO A 16 -1.31 -12.26 -0.43
N LEU A 17 -0.98 -11.27 0.40
CA LEU A 17 0.02 -11.40 1.45
C LEU A 17 -0.34 -12.53 2.41
N GLY A 18 -1.58 -12.54 2.89
CA GLY A 18 -2.07 -13.60 3.77
C GLY A 18 -2.13 -14.97 3.11
N ALA A 19 -2.53 -15.03 1.83
CA ALA A 19 -2.59 -16.27 1.08
C ALA A 19 -1.21 -16.95 0.93
N PHE A 20 -0.18 -16.15 0.60
CA PHE A 20 1.19 -16.66 0.43
C PHE A 20 1.78 -17.11 1.77
N LEU A 21 1.61 -16.35 2.84
CA LEU A 21 2.03 -16.76 4.18
C LEU A 21 1.28 -18.01 4.67
N ALA A 22 -0.03 -18.09 4.45
CA ALA A 22 -0.81 -19.27 4.83
C ALA A 22 -0.43 -20.51 4.00
N LYS A 23 -0.10 -20.35 2.70
CA LYS A 23 0.41 -21.44 1.85
C LYS A 23 1.76 -21.97 2.35
N LEU A 24 2.60 -21.11 2.93
CA LEU A 24 3.84 -21.50 3.61
C LEU A 24 3.58 -22.27 4.92
N GLY A 25 2.37 -22.20 5.48
CA GLY A 25 2.02 -22.80 6.76
C GLY A 25 2.17 -21.85 7.97
N ALA A 26 2.33 -20.57 7.75
CA ALA A 26 2.36 -19.58 8.82
C ALA A 26 0.98 -19.44 9.49
N ASP A 27 0.98 -19.03 10.77
CA ASP A 27 -0.26 -18.71 11.50
C ASP A 27 -0.76 -17.33 11.07
N VAL A 28 -1.78 -17.32 10.19
CA VAL A 28 -2.31 -16.09 9.59
C VAL A 28 -3.77 -15.90 9.95
N THR A 29 -4.08 -14.71 10.43
CA THR A 29 -5.44 -14.23 10.66
C THR A 29 -5.73 -13.04 9.73
N LEU A 30 -6.80 -13.14 8.93
CA LEU A 30 -7.25 -12.07 8.05
C LEU A 30 -8.42 -11.32 8.68
N ILE A 31 -8.34 -9.99 8.69
CA ILE A 31 -9.45 -9.13 9.11
C ILE A 31 -10.16 -8.61 7.87
N ALA A 32 -11.44 -8.99 7.74
CA ALA A 32 -12.28 -8.67 6.59
C ALA A 32 -13.74 -8.42 7.02
N ARG A 33 -14.61 -8.14 6.07
CA ARG A 33 -16.02 -7.89 6.34
C ARG A 33 -16.95 -8.43 5.25
N GLY A 34 -18.22 -8.57 5.59
CA GLY A 34 -19.29 -8.89 4.65
C GLY A 34 -19.13 -10.22 3.91
N ALA A 35 -19.52 -10.27 2.65
CA ALA A 35 -19.51 -11.48 1.84
C ALA A 35 -18.11 -12.07 1.64
N HIS A 36 -17.06 -11.23 1.62
CA HIS A 36 -15.68 -11.68 1.49
C HIS A 36 -15.21 -12.44 2.73
N LEU A 37 -15.51 -11.93 3.94
CA LEU A 37 -15.24 -12.62 5.19
C LEU A 37 -15.94 -13.99 5.22
N LYS A 38 -17.24 -14.02 4.93
CA LYS A 38 -18.03 -15.26 4.93
C LYS A 38 -17.46 -16.30 3.97
N ALA A 39 -17.10 -15.88 2.76
CA ALA A 39 -16.51 -16.79 1.77
C ALA A 39 -15.17 -17.38 2.24
N MET A 40 -14.30 -16.57 2.87
CA MET A 40 -13.04 -17.05 3.42
C MET A 40 -13.23 -18.04 4.58
N GLN A 41 -14.20 -17.81 5.44
CA GLN A 41 -14.53 -18.72 6.55
C GLN A 41 -15.08 -20.06 6.07
N GLU A 42 -15.90 -20.05 5.01
CA GLU A 42 -16.56 -21.25 4.49
C GLU A 42 -15.68 -22.06 3.52
N LYS A 43 -14.86 -21.38 2.71
CA LYS A 43 -14.17 -21.99 1.55
C LYS A 43 -12.67 -21.75 1.52
N GLY A 44 -12.13 -20.93 2.43
CA GLY A 44 -10.77 -20.43 2.37
C GLY A 44 -10.60 -19.31 1.36
N LEU A 45 -9.36 -18.94 1.11
CA LEU A 45 -8.97 -17.87 0.18
C LEU A 45 -8.42 -18.48 -1.11
N THR A 46 -9.08 -18.19 -2.23
CA THR A 46 -8.65 -18.62 -3.56
C THR A 46 -7.81 -17.54 -4.21
N PHE A 47 -6.68 -17.95 -4.77
CA PHE A 47 -5.73 -17.09 -5.45
C PHE A 47 -5.55 -17.55 -6.89
N GLU A 48 -5.83 -16.66 -7.85
CA GLU A 48 -5.62 -16.88 -9.28
C GLU A 48 -4.40 -16.08 -9.72
N GLN A 49 -3.37 -16.75 -10.23
CA GLN A 49 -2.16 -16.13 -10.75
C GLN A 49 -2.31 -15.73 -12.22
N SER A 50 -1.44 -14.82 -12.65
CA SER A 50 -1.43 -14.31 -14.03
C SER A 50 -1.06 -15.36 -15.09
N ASP A 51 -0.39 -16.44 -14.70
CA ASP A 51 -0.03 -17.59 -15.54
C ASP A 51 -1.13 -18.64 -15.63
N GLY A 52 -2.26 -18.44 -14.93
CA GLY A 52 -3.41 -19.33 -14.88
C GLY A 52 -3.40 -20.33 -13.73
N GLU A 53 -2.32 -20.41 -12.96
CA GLU A 53 -2.31 -21.24 -11.74
C GLU A 53 -3.38 -20.74 -10.76
N THR A 54 -4.17 -21.65 -10.23
CA THR A 54 -5.21 -21.34 -9.23
C THR A 54 -5.08 -22.31 -8.06
N TRP A 55 -5.10 -21.75 -6.83
CA TRP A 55 -5.06 -22.54 -5.62
C TRP A 55 -5.89 -21.91 -4.51
N THR A 56 -6.31 -22.70 -3.56
CA THR A 56 -7.08 -22.27 -2.39
C THR A 56 -6.36 -22.70 -1.11
N VAL A 57 -6.31 -21.80 -0.14
CA VAL A 57 -5.73 -22.08 1.17
C VAL A 57 -6.74 -21.78 2.27
N PRO A 58 -6.85 -22.66 3.29
CA PRO A 58 -7.64 -22.35 4.47
C PRO A 58 -6.99 -21.19 5.23
N VAL A 59 -7.79 -20.26 5.73
CA VAL A 59 -7.34 -19.10 6.50
C VAL A 59 -8.25 -18.87 7.71
N LYS A 60 -7.69 -18.39 8.81
CA LYS A 60 -8.49 -17.83 9.90
C LYS A 60 -8.95 -16.44 9.46
N ALA A 61 -10.24 -16.17 9.52
CA ALA A 61 -10.78 -14.88 9.12
C ALA A 61 -11.85 -14.41 10.11
N PHE A 62 -11.79 -13.12 10.47
CA PHE A 62 -12.71 -12.44 11.38
C PHE A 62 -13.04 -11.04 10.86
N ASP A 63 -14.11 -10.45 11.35
CA ASP A 63 -14.20 -9.00 11.46
C ASP A 63 -13.50 -8.52 12.73
N MET A 64 -13.40 -7.22 12.92
CA MET A 64 -12.67 -6.63 14.05
C MET A 64 -13.32 -7.07 15.39
N ASP A 65 -14.64 -6.97 15.52
CA ASP A 65 -15.37 -7.33 16.75
C ASP A 65 -15.25 -8.84 17.03
N GLY A 66 -15.38 -9.68 16.01
CA GLY A 66 -15.23 -11.13 16.12
C GLY A 66 -13.84 -11.55 16.57
N PHE A 67 -12.78 -10.88 16.10
CA PHE A 67 -11.43 -11.14 16.60
C PHE A 67 -11.27 -10.73 18.07
N LEU A 68 -11.77 -9.56 18.48
CA LEU A 68 -11.68 -9.12 19.88
C LEU A 68 -12.47 -10.05 20.81
N ALA A 69 -13.63 -10.53 20.37
CA ALA A 69 -14.39 -11.55 21.11
C ALA A 69 -13.63 -12.87 21.26
N ALA A 70 -12.97 -13.32 20.18
CA ALA A 70 -12.11 -14.53 20.22
C ALA A 70 -10.89 -14.32 21.12
N LYS A 71 -10.27 -13.13 21.10
CA LYS A 71 -9.15 -12.76 21.98
C LYS A 71 -9.58 -12.81 23.45
N ALA A 72 -10.76 -12.29 23.79
CA ALA A 72 -11.28 -12.38 25.14
C ALA A 72 -11.53 -13.82 25.63
N GLN A 73 -11.64 -14.77 24.69
CA GLN A 73 -11.79 -16.21 24.95
C GLN A 73 -10.42 -16.96 24.89
N GLY A 74 -9.30 -16.25 24.78
CA GLY A 74 -7.96 -16.83 24.86
C GLY A 74 -7.22 -16.94 23.52
N THR A 75 -7.75 -16.41 22.41
CA THR A 75 -6.98 -16.29 21.17
C THR A 75 -5.77 -15.37 21.41
N PRO A 76 -4.54 -15.82 21.11
CA PRO A 76 -3.35 -15.02 21.38
C PRO A 76 -3.30 -13.77 20.50
N SER A 77 -2.67 -12.71 21.03
CA SER A 77 -2.35 -11.50 20.23
C SER A 77 -1.41 -11.84 19.08
N PRO A 78 -1.51 -11.13 17.95
CA PRO A 78 -0.56 -11.26 16.84
C PRO A 78 0.82 -10.74 17.25
N ASP A 79 1.87 -11.34 16.69
CA ASP A 79 3.24 -10.84 16.80
C ASP A 79 3.49 -9.74 15.74
N VAL A 80 2.80 -9.83 14.60
CA VAL A 80 2.91 -8.90 13.47
C VAL A 80 1.53 -8.53 12.96
N ILE A 81 1.28 -7.24 12.78
CA ILE A 81 0.07 -6.70 12.16
C ILE A 81 0.45 -5.98 10.87
N PHE A 82 0.07 -6.52 9.72
CA PHE A 82 0.09 -5.79 8.46
C PHE A 82 -1.20 -4.97 8.30
N VAL A 83 -1.05 -3.67 7.99
CA VAL A 83 -2.19 -2.79 7.72
C VAL A 83 -2.27 -2.52 6.22
N CYS A 84 -3.32 -3.08 5.60
CA CYS A 84 -3.53 -3.10 4.14
C CYS A 84 -4.88 -2.49 3.74
N VAL A 85 -5.43 -1.64 4.60
CA VAL A 85 -6.68 -0.93 4.31
C VAL A 85 -6.45 0.23 3.34
N LYS A 86 -7.53 0.81 2.84
CA LYS A 86 -7.49 2.08 2.14
C LYS A 86 -7.27 3.23 3.12
N GLY A 87 -6.61 4.31 2.68
CA GLY A 87 -6.25 5.43 3.54
C GLY A 87 -7.41 6.02 4.33
N TYR A 88 -8.59 6.13 3.71
CA TYR A 88 -9.81 6.64 4.36
C TYR A 88 -10.37 5.73 5.47
N SER A 89 -9.88 4.50 5.60
CA SER A 89 -10.25 3.56 6.67
C SER A 89 -9.13 3.39 7.71
N LEU A 90 -8.07 4.17 7.64
CA LEU A 90 -6.91 4.00 8.52
C LEU A 90 -7.27 4.30 9.98
N ASP A 91 -7.94 5.43 10.22
CA ASP A 91 -8.30 5.88 11.57
C ASP A 91 -9.22 4.88 12.28
N ASP A 92 -10.10 4.20 11.55
CA ASP A 92 -10.99 3.16 12.10
C ASP A 92 -10.20 1.94 12.59
N THR A 93 -8.98 1.70 12.09
CA THR A 93 -8.14 0.56 12.49
C THR A 93 -7.36 0.81 13.77
N ILE A 94 -7.10 2.05 14.14
CA ILE A 94 -6.24 2.39 15.28
C ILE A 94 -6.77 1.85 16.61
N PRO A 95 -8.05 2.06 17.00
CA PRO A 95 -8.61 1.48 18.21
C PRO A 95 -8.52 -0.06 18.21
N PHE A 96 -8.87 -0.68 17.08
CA PHE A 96 -8.79 -2.13 16.93
C PHE A 96 -7.35 -2.67 17.11
N ILE A 97 -6.35 -2.02 16.49
CA ILE A 97 -4.95 -2.41 16.64
C ILE A 97 -4.52 -2.34 18.10
N ARG A 98 -4.89 -1.27 18.81
CA ARG A 98 -4.57 -1.10 20.23
C ARG A 98 -5.11 -2.24 21.07
N ASP A 99 -6.35 -2.66 20.80
CA ASP A 99 -7.01 -3.73 21.55
C ASP A 99 -6.56 -5.14 21.12
N ALA A 100 -6.22 -5.33 19.84
CA ALA A 100 -5.77 -6.62 19.30
C ALA A 100 -4.31 -6.93 19.62
N ALA A 101 -3.44 -5.92 19.66
CA ALA A 101 -2.01 -6.07 19.85
C ALA A 101 -1.66 -6.66 21.22
N GLY A 102 -0.48 -7.27 21.29
CA GLY A 102 0.26 -7.58 22.53
C GLY A 102 1.39 -6.59 22.73
N GLU A 103 2.08 -6.68 23.86
CA GLU A 103 3.15 -5.78 24.27
C GLU A 103 4.30 -5.67 23.22
N ASN A 104 4.61 -6.77 22.53
CA ASN A 104 5.71 -6.84 21.57
C ASN A 104 5.22 -6.93 20.11
N THR A 105 3.97 -6.62 19.87
CA THR A 105 3.42 -6.60 18.50
C THR A 105 4.07 -5.51 17.68
N VAL A 106 4.53 -5.84 16.47
CA VAL A 106 4.98 -4.86 15.48
C VAL A 106 3.87 -4.59 14.46
N VAL A 107 3.76 -3.34 14.02
CA VAL A 107 2.74 -2.89 13.05
C VAL A 107 3.43 -2.42 11.78
N ILE A 108 3.04 -2.99 10.65
CA ILE A 108 3.63 -2.74 9.34
C ILE A 108 2.54 -2.23 8.38
N PRO A 109 2.35 -0.92 8.25
CA PRO A 109 1.46 -0.37 7.23
C PRO A 109 2.10 -0.48 5.85
N ILE A 110 1.33 -0.96 4.87
CA ILE A 110 1.78 -1.10 3.48
C ILE A 110 0.78 -0.50 2.49
N LEU A 111 0.35 0.73 2.77
CA LEU A 111 -0.56 1.50 1.93
C LEU A 111 0.19 2.13 0.74
N ASN A 112 -0.58 2.66 -0.23
CA ASN A 112 -0.01 3.45 -1.33
C ASN A 112 0.26 4.92 -0.95
N ILE A 113 0.04 5.27 0.32
CA ILE A 113 0.17 6.61 0.86
C ILE A 113 1.51 6.73 1.58
N TYR A 114 2.28 7.76 1.26
CA TYR A 114 3.58 8.02 1.88
C TYR A 114 3.44 8.50 3.32
N GLY A 115 4.32 8.03 4.21
CA GLY A 115 4.40 8.47 5.61
C GLY A 115 3.29 7.96 6.52
N THR A 116 2.57 6.92 6.10
CA THR A 116 1.49 6.30 6.89
C THR A 116 1.98 5.78 8.24
N GLY A 117 3.19 5.20 8.28
CA GLY A 117 3.78 4.67 9.52
C GLY A 117 3.98 5.74 10.57
N ARG A 118 4.44 6.93 10.19
CA ARG A 118 4.61 8.05 11.12
C ARG A 118 3.29 8.47 11.75
N VAL A 119 2.23 8.63 10.94
CA VAL A 119 0.90 8.98 11.42
C VAL A 119 0.35 7.92 12.39
N MET A 120 0.56 6.65 12.08
CA MET A 120 0.14 5.55 12.95
C MET A 120 0.97 5.49 14.25
N GLN A 121 2.29 5.74 14.18
CA GLN A 121 3.16 5.72 15.38
C GLN A 121 2.74 6.77 16.41
N GLU A 122 2.31 7.96 15.97
CA GLU A 122 1.79 9.01 16.85
C GLU A 122 0.53 8.55 17.61
N GLN A 123 -0.30 7.72 16.98
CA GLN A 123 -1.54 7.21 17.55
C GLN A 123 -1.36 5.88 18.32
N LEU A 124 -0.24 5.19 18.13
CA LEU A 124 0.10 3.90 18.75
C LEU A 124 1.45 3.98 19.50
N PRO A 125 1.59 4.87 20.49
CA PRO A 125 2.89 5.17 21.12
C PRO A 125 3.52 3.99 21.88
N GLY A 126 2.74 2.96 22.20
CA GLY A 126 3.21 1.76 22.93
C GLY A 126 3.68 0.62 22.01
N LEU A 127 3.53 0.76 20.69
CA LEU A 127 3.88 -0.28 19.72
C LEU A 127 5.01 0.19 18.81
N LEU A 128 5.77 -0.74 18.26
CA LEU A 128 6.69 -0.45 17.17
C LEU A 128 5.90 -0.41 15.86
N VAL A 129 5.81 0.77 15.24
CA VAL A 129 5.24 0.97 13.92
C VAL A 129 6.34 1.25 12.91
N THR A 130 6.37 0.51 11.81
CA THR A 130 7.28 0.75 10.69
C THR A 130 6.63 1.67 9.65
N ASP A 131 7.38 2.14 8.67
CA ASP A 131 6.83 2.46 7.36
C ASP A 131 6.95 1.26 6.43
N GLY A 132 6.19 1.28 5.32
CA GLY A 132 6.27 0.21 4.35
C GLY A 132 5.57 0.51 3.03
N CYS A 133 5.95 -0.24 2.02
CA CYS A 133 5.30 -0.17 0.72
C CYS A 133 5.28 -1.55 0.04
N ILE A 134 4.35 -1.73 -0.89
CA ILE A 134 4.15 -2.99 -1.59
C ILE A 134 4.00 -2.75 -3.09
N TYR A 135 4.64 -3.61 -3.87
CA TYR A 135 4.51 -3.67 -5.32
C TYR A 135 3.76 -4.96 -5.67
N ILE A 136 2.50 -4.83 -5.99
CA ILE A 136 1.64 -5.91 -6.46
C ILE A 136 0.54 -5.32 -7.32
N SER A 137 0.17 -6.03 -8.37
CA SER A 137 -1.03 -5.74 -9.15
C SER A 137 -2.02 -6.87 -8.94
N SER A 138 -3.07 -6.61 -8.18
CA SER A 138 -4.12 -7.60 -7.87
C SER A 138 -5.42 -6.91 -7.49
N ASN A 139 -6.51 -7.65 -7.59
CA ASN A 139 -7.84 -7.19 -7.20
C ASN A 139 -8.68 -8.33 -6.61
N LEU A 140 -9.68 -7.95 -5.88
CA LEU A 140 -10.75 -8.85 -5.47
C LEU A 140 -11.64 -9.13 -6.68
N LYS A 141 -11.59 -10.36 -7.22
CA LYS A 141 -12.41 -10.79 -8.35
C LYS A 141 -13.85 -11.12 -7.92
N GLY A 142 -13.98 -11.57 -6.69
CA GLY A 142 -15.24 -11.90 -6.05
C GLY A 142 -15.01 -12.30 -4.58
N PRO A 143 -16.08 -12.52 -3.79
CA PRO A 143 -15.93 -12.94 -2.41
C PRO A 143 -15.04 -14.19 -2.28
N GLY A 144 -13.96 -14.08 -1.50
CA GLY A 144 -13.00 -15.18 -1.30
C GLY A 144 -12.03 -15.43 -2.47
N VAL A 145 -12.06 -14.63 -3.55
CA VAL A 145 -11.24 -14.86 -4.75
C VAL A 145 -10.43 -13.63 -5.09
N ILE A 146 -9.11 -13.78 -5.08
CA ILE A 146 -8.15 -12.75 -5.51
C ILE A 146 -7.56 -13.11 -6.86
N GLN A 147 -7.47 -12.14 -7.75
CA GLN A 147 -6.78 -12.24 -9.02
C GLN A 147 -5.54 -11.35 -9.03
N ARG A 148 -4.39 -11.94 -9.36
CA ARG A 148 -3.11 -11.23 -9.54
C ARG A 148 -2.83 -10.99 -11.01
N HIS A 149 -2.29 -9.83 -11.31
CA HIS A 149 -1.83 -9.42 -12.63
C HIS A 149 -0.32 -9.22 -12.60
N GLY A 150 0.40 -9.79 -13.57
CA GLY A 150 1.86 -9.72 -13.63
C GLY A 150 2.59 -10.54 -12.58
N SER A 151 3.90 -10.46 -12.56
CA SER A 151 4.78 -11.30 -11.73
C SER A 151 5.35 -10.60 -10.50
N ILE A 152 5.27 -9.27 -10.42
CA ILE A 152 5.88 -8.51 -9.32
C ILE A 152 5.06 -8.71 -8.04
N PHE A 153 5.73 -9.16 -6.98
CA PHE A 153 5.22 -9.16 -5.62
C PHE A 153 6.37 -8.85 -4.67
N ARG A 154 6.47 -7.59 -4.29
CA ARG A 154 7.54 -7.11 -3.44
C ARG A 154 7.00 -6.31 -2.27
N VAL A 155 7.56 -6.55 -1.07
CA VAL A 155 7.24 -5.82 0.18
C VAL A 155 8.52 -5.22 0.71
N ILE A 156 8.51 -3.91 0.96
CA ILE A 156 9.61 -3.21 1.61
C ILE A 156 9.06 -2.53 2.85
N TYR A 157 9.74 -2.67 3.97
CA TYR A 157 9.38 -2.02 5.23
C TYR A 157 10.63 -1.75 6.06
N GLY A 158 10.52 -0.86 7.01
CA GLY A 158 11.65 -0.49 7.86
C GLY A 158 11.26 0.44 8.97
N THR A 159 12.18 0.66 9.90
CA THR A 159 12.01 1.55 11.05
C THR A 159 12.61 2.94 10.76
N PRO A 160 12.03 4.02 11.32
CA PRO A 160 12.53 5.38 11.10
C PRO A 160 13.95 5.63 11.68
N ASP A 161 14.39 4.77 12.58
CA ASP A 161 15.74 4.84 13.18
C ASP A 161 16.82 4.15 12.33
N HIS A 162 16.48 3.72 11.12
CA HIS A 162 17.36 3.05 10.14
C HIS A 162 17.99 1.73 10.64
N ARG A 163 17.52 1.18 11.74
CA ARG A 163 18.04 -0.10 12.28
C ARG A 163 17.38 -1.27 11.58
N THR A 164 18.18 -2.31 11.38
CA THR A 164 17.71 -3.57 10.77
C THR A 164 18.03 -4.79 11.66
N ASP A 165 18.15 -4.58 12.97
CA ASP A 165 18.53 -5.63 13.94
C ASP A 165 17.34 -6.16 14.75
N ASN A 166 16.11 -5.66 14.54
CA ASN A 166 14.93 -6.16 15.22
C ASN A 166 14.65 -7.62 14.80
N PRO A 167 14.64 -8.58 15.75
CA PRO A 167 14.55 -10.01 15.42
C PRO A 167 13.17 -10.38 14.83
N VAL A 168 12.08 -9.72 15.22
CA VAL A 168 10.74 -9.96 14.66
C VAL A 168 10.70 -9.51 13.21
N LEU A 169 11.18 -8.30 12.91
CA LEU A 169 11.19 -7.77 11.54
C LEU A 169 12.12 -8.58 10.63
N ARG A 170 13.26 -9.08 11.12
CA ARG A 170 14.09 -10.02 10.34
C ARG A 170 13.39 -11.36 10.07
N GLN A 171 12.62 -11.87 11.04
CA GLN A 171 11.84 -13.08 10.83
C GLN A 171 10.73 -12.84 9.79
N VAL A 172 10.10 -11.67 9.80
CA VAL A 172 9.12 -11.28 8.76
C VAL A 172 9.75 -11.30 7.37
N GLU A 173 10.95 -10.73 7.18
CA GLU A 173 11.69 -10.78 5.91
C GLU A 173 11.93 -12.23 5.44
N SER A 174 12.39 -13.08 6.38
CA SER A 174 12.63 -14.49 6.10
C SER A 174 11.35 -15.24 5.71
N ASP A 175 10.26 -15.03 6.43
CA ASP A 175 8.98 -15.71 6.18
C ASP A 175 8.36 -15.26 4.85
N LEU A 176 8.38 -13.97 4.54
CA LEU A 176 7.92 -13.44 3.27
C LEU A 176 8.73 -13.99 2.10
N THR A 177 10.07 -14.02 2.24
CA THR A 177 10.96 -14.58 1.21
C THR A 177 10.69 -16.07 1.00
N ALA A 178 10.54 -16.83 2.09
CA ALA A 178 10.20 -18.25 2.03
C ALA A 178 8.83 -18.51 1.41
N ALA A 179 7.88 -17.58 1.56
CA ALA A 179 6.58 -17.60 0.92
C ALA A 179 6.63 -17.25 -0.59
N GLY A 180 7.78 -16.86 -1.14
CA GLY A 180 7.95 -16.48 -2.54
C GLY A 180 7.64 -15.00 -2.83
N ILE A 181 7.71 -14.16 -1.81
CA ILE A 181 7.54 -12.70 -1.91
C ILE A 181 8.95 -12.07 -1.84
N ASP A 182 9.28 -11.19 -2.79
CA ASP A 182 10.51 -10.38 -2.69
C ASP A 182 10.35 -9.40 -1.51
N ALA A 183 11.07 -9.64 -0.42
CA ALA A 183 10.95 -8.88 0.81
C ALA A 183 12.26 -8.18 1.17
N LEU A 184 12.17 -6.96 1.67
CA LEU A 184 13.32 -6.18 2.13
C LEU A 184 12.98 -5.47 3.45
N TYR A 185 13.70 -5.82 4.52
CA TYR A 185 13.77 -5.02 5.73
C TYR A 185 14.82 -3.91 5.51
N SER A 186 14.35 -2.77 5.04
CA SER A 186 15.18 -1.66 4.56
C SER A 186 15.70 -0.77 5.70
N PRO A 187 16.99 -0.39 5.67
CA PRO A 187 17.52 0.69 6.50
C PRO A 187 17.15 2.10 5.96
N PHE A 188 16.52 2.18 4.78
CA PHE A 188 16.19 3.44 4.10
C PHE A 188 14.73 3.47 3.64
N ILE A 189 13.82 3.03 4.52
CA ILE A 189 12.40 2.86 4.16
C ILE A 189 11.74 4.14 3.66
N GLU A 190 12.11 5.31 4.19
CA GLU A 190 11.57 6.59 3.75
C GLU A 190 11.91 6.86 2.27
N LYS A 191 13.16 6.57 1.88
CA LYS A 191 13.61 6.61 0.48
C LYS A 191 12.83 5.64 -0.40
N ASP A 192 12.74 4.37 0.02
CA ASP A 192 12.08 3.32 -0.75
C ASP A 192 10.57 3.60 -0.94
N ALA A 193 9.90 4.05 0.12
CA ALA A 193 8.49 4.40 0.09
C ALA A 193 8.24 5.63 -0.79
N LEU A 194 9.09 6.66 -0.66
CA LEU A 194 8.96 7.88 -1.45
C LEU A 194 9.29 7.63 -2.93
N LEU A 195 10.28 6.78 -3.23
CA LEU A 195 10.60 6.36 -4.60
C LEU A 195 9.41 5.67 -5.28
N LYS A 196 8.71 4.77 -4.57
CA LYS A 196 7.47 4.19 -5.07
C LYS A 196 6.38 5.25 -5.24
N PHE A 197 6.19 6.10 -4.24
CA PHE A 197 5.18 7.15 -4.24
C PHE A 197 5.38 8.15 -5.39
N SER A 198 6.64 8.46 -5.74
CA SER A 198 6.99 9.38 -6.85
C SER A 198 6.60 8.87 -8.24
N HIS A 199 6.18 7.61 -8.36
CA HIS A 199 5.55 7.07 -9.58
C HIS A 199 4.03 6.95 -9.44
N VAL A 200 3.58 6.40 -8.31
CA VAL A 200 2.15 6.06 -8.09
C VAL A 200 1.28 7.30 -8.00
N SER A 201 1.70 8.31 -7.24
CA SER A 201 0.94 9.55 -7.07
C SER A 201 0.83 10.36 -8.37
N PRO A 202 1.92 10.64 -9.15
CA PRO A 202 1.82 11.29 -10.45
C PRO A 202 0.93 10.56 -11.44
N MET A 203 1.04 9.25 -11.53
CA MET A 203 0.19 8.45 -12.43
C MET A 203 -1.29 8.56 -12.05
N ALA A 204 -1.62 8.48 -10.76
CA ALA A 204 -2.98 8.61 -10.26
C ALA A 204 -3.52 10.03 -10.48
N THR A 205 -2.72 11.05 -10.20
CA THR A 205 -3.06 12.47 -10.31
C THR A 205 -3.30 12.88 -11.76
N CYS A 206 -2.36 12.55 -12.65
CA CYS A 206 -2.46 12.84 -14.08
C CYS A 206 -3.64 12.11 -14.72
N GLY A 207 -3.78 10.81 -14.42
CA GLY A 207 -4.84 9.97 -14.95
C GLY A 207 -6.24 10.46 -14.55
N GLN A 208 -6.41 10.90 -13.29
CA GLN A 208 -7.68 11.46 -12.82
C GLN A 208 -7.98 12.82 -13.46
N TYR A 209 -7.00 13.70 -13.53
CA TYR A 209 -7.19 15.05 -14.05
C TYR A 209 -7.59 15.07 -15.53
N TYR A 210 -6.97 14.23 -16.37
CA TYR A 210 -7.27 14.14 -17.79
C TYR A 210 -8.30 13.05 -18.13
N HIS A 211 -8.78 12.27 -17.16
CA HIS A 211 -9.65 11.11 -17.36
C HIS A 211 -9.09 10.11 -18.36
N VAL A 212 -7.79 9.81 -18.25
CA VAL A 212 -7.07 8.95 -19.19
C VAL A 212 -6.40 7.77 -18.50
N LYS A 213 -6.03 6.78 -19.29
CA LYS A 213 -5.23 5.61 -18.89
C LYS A 213 -3.79 5.78 -19.33
N ALA A 214 -2.91 4.84 -18.95
CA ALA A 214 -1.46 4.89 -19.20
C ALA A 214 -1.12 5.20 -20.66
N GLY A 215 -1.83 4.63 -21.64
CA GLY A 215 -1.55 4.84 -23.06
C GLY A 215 -1.57 6.29 -23.52
N ALA A 216 -2.32 7.17 -22.87
CA ALA A 216 -2.29 8.59 -23.18
C ALA A 216 -1.06 9.29 -22.59
N MET A 217 -0.57 8.83 -21.42
CA MET A 217 0.64 9.35 -20.79
C MET A 217 1.93 8.86 -21.49
N GLN A 218 1.86 7.74 -22.19
CA GLN A 218 2.98 7.16 -22.96
C GLN A 218 3.29 7.96 -24.22
N LYS A 219 2.29 8.67 -24.78
CA LYS A 219 2.44 9.44 -26.01
C LYS A 219 3.01 10.83 -25.74
N PRO A 220 3.89 11.36 -26.62
CA PRO A 220 4.34 12.75 -26.52
C PRO A 220 3.16 13.73 -26.50
N GLY A 221 3.25 14.77 -25.67
CA GLY A 221 2.24 15.81 -25.56
C GLY A 221 1.94 16.20 -24.11
N GLU A 222 0.94 17.06 -23.91
CA GLU A 222 0.64 17.69 -22.62
C GLU A 222 0.39 16.69 -21.47
N VAL A 223 -0.24 15.55 -21.73
CA VAL A 223 -0.51 14.54 -20.70
C VAL A 223 0.81 13.92 -20.16
N ARG A 224 1.75 13.58 -21.06
CA ARG A 224 3.08 13.10 -20.67
C ARG A 224 3.88 14.17 -19.94
N GLU A 225 3.83 15.41 -20.44
CA GLU A 225 4.52 16.53 -19.80
C GLU A 225 3.95 16.83 -18.39
N CYS A 226 2.63 16.71 -18.21
CA CYS A 226 2.02 16.80 -16.89
C CYS A 226 2.54 15.72 -15.93
N PHE A 227 2.60 14.46 -16.36
CA PHE A 227 3.20 13.38 -15.55
C PHE A 227 4.64 13.72 -15.14
N ILE A 228 5.47 14.21 -16.07
CA ILE A 228 6.86 14.62 -15.81
C ILE A 228 6.92 15.75 -14.78
N ARG A 229 6.06 16.78 -14.91
CA ARG A 229 6.00 17.89 -13.93
C ARG A 229 5.62 17.40 -12.54
N LEU A 230 4.63 16.52 -12.43
CA LEU A 230 4.21 15.93 -11.16
C LEU A 230 5.31 15.10 -10.51
N VAL A 231 6.05 14.29 -11.28
CA VAL A 231 7.21 13.55 -10.77
C VAL A 231 8.25 14.54 -10.24
N ASN A 232 8.60 15.59 -10.99
CA ASN A 232 9.59 16.58 -10.57
C ASN A 232 9.19 17.27 -9.25
N GLU A 233 7.92 17.61 -9.05
CA GLU A 233 7.44 18.21 -7.80
C GLU A 233 7.63 17.26 -6.59
N ILE A 234 7.50 15.94 -6.78
CA ILE A 234 7.82 14.97 -5.71
C ILE A 234 9.33 14.83 -5.52
N LEU A 235 10.15 14.92 -6.58
CA LEU A 235 11.61 14.93 -6.43
C LEU A 235 12.09 16.17 -5.66
N GLU A 236 11.47 17.32 -5.87
CA GLU A 236 11.72 18.53 -5.08
C GLU A 236 11.31 18.34 -3.62
N LEU A 237 10.16 17.70 -3.38
CA LEU A 237 9.70 17.37 -2.04
C LEU A 237 10.67 16.40 -1.32
N ALA A 238 11.23 15.43 -2.03
CA ALA A 238 12.25 14.53 -1.48
C ALA A 238 13.49 15.30 -1.03
N ARG A 239 14.01 16.19 -1.87
CA ARG A 239 15.18 17.01 -1.55
C ARG A 239 14.91 17.92 -0.34
N ALA A 240 13.73 18.53 -0.27
CA ALA A 240 13.36 19.39 0.86
C ALA A 240 13.27 18.61 2.19
N GLN A 241 13.02 17.31 2.13
CA GLN A 241 13.05 16.39 3.28
C GLN A 241 14.46 15.84 3.58
N GLY A 242 15.47 16.17 2.75
CA GLY A 242 16.82 15.59 2.86
C GLY A 242 16.90 14.13 2.41
N ILE A 243 15.94 13.66 1.60
CA ILE A 243 15.89 12.28 1.10
C ILE A 243 16.47 12.24 -0.30
N GLU A 244 17.62 11.57 -0.43
CA GLU A 244 18.23 11.27 -1.74
C GLU A 244 17.57 10.01 -2.33
N LEU A 245 16.70 10.19 -3.33
CA LEU A 245 15.93 9.09 -3.92
C LEU A 245 16.79 8.11 -4.74
N ASP A 246 17.86 8.59 -5.36
CA ASP A 246 18.84 7.76 -6.07
C ASP A 246 20.22 8.40 -5.98
N ASP A 247 21.29 7.60 -6.03
CA ASP A 247 22.67 8.05 -6.19
C ASP A 247 22.96 8.53 -7.63
N LYS A 248 21.95 8.47 -8.51
CA LYS A 248 22.00 8.86 -9.91
C LYS A 248 21.50 10.28 -10.11
N PRO A 249 21.94 10.95 -11.18
CA PRO A 249 21.35 12.23 -11.57
C PRO A 249 19.82 12.12 -11.79
N ASP A 250 19.08 13.17 -11.47
CA ASP A 250 17.62 13.24 -11.65
C ASP A 250 17.15 12.82 -13.05
N ALA A 251 17.92 13.12 -14.09
CA ALA A 251 17.61 12.72 -15.46
C ALA A 251 17.48 11.20 -15.61
N LEU A 252 18.32 10.41 -14.93
CA LEU A 252 18.26 8.94 -14.96
C LEU A 252 17.10 8.42 -14.12
N LEU A 253 16.77 9.08 -13.01
CA LEU A 253 15.60 8.74 -12.21
C LEU A 253 14.32 9.01 -13.01
N MET A 254 14.22 10.15 -13.70
CA MET A 254 13.11 10.45 -14.60
C MET A 254 13.00 9.43 -15.74
N GLN A 255 14.12 9.03 -16.35
CA GLN A 255 14.11 7.98 -17.37
C GLN A 255 13.58 6.65 -16.83
N SER A 256 13.90 6.31 -15.57
CA SER A 256 13.36 5.10 -14.92
C SER A 256 11.84 5.21 -14.74
N HIS A 257 11.32 6.36 -14.31
CA HIS A 257 9.87 6.59 -14.21
C HIS A 257 9.16 6.50 -15.56
N LEU A 258 9.75 7.10 -16.60
CA LEU A 258 9.19 7.05 -17.95
C LEU A 258 9.22 5.63 -18.50
N LYS A 259 10.31 4.86 -18.25
CA LYS A 259 10.38 3.47 -18.65
C LYS A 259 9.29 2.62 -17.97
N ILE A 260 9.08 2.78 -16.66
CA ILE A 260 8.01 2.08 -15.95
C ILE A 260 6.64 2.42 -16.56
N LEU A 261 6.38 3.69 -16.84
CA LEU A 261 5.15 4.15 -17.49
C LEU A 261 4.98 3.53 -18.89
N ASP A 262 6.02 3.54 -19.69
CA ASP A 262 6.01 3.07 -21.09
C ASP A 262 5.88 1.53 -21.17
N ASP A 263 6.32 0.80 -20.14
CA ASP A 263 6.18 -0.66 -20.05
C ASP A 263 4.77 -1.11 -19.58
N LEU A 264 3.90 -0.20 -19.13
CA LEU A 264 2.53 -0.53 -18.75
C LEU A 264 1.66 -0.84 -19.98
N ALA A 265 0.65 -1.69 -19.78
CA ALA A 265 -0.41 -1.83 -20.79
C ALA A 265 -1.12 -0.48 -20.99
N GLU A 266 -1.43 -0.09 -22.24
CA GLU A 266 -2.13 1.17 -22.54
C GLU A 266 -3.44 1.33 -21.78
N SER A 267 -4.12 0.22 -21.47
CA SER A 267 -5.37 0.18 -20.70
C SER A 267 -5.16 0.27 -19.17
N ALA A 268 -3.92 0.30 -18.69
CA ALA A 268 -3.65 0.35 -17.26
C ALA A 268 -4.17 1.66 -16.63
N SER A 269 -4.80 1.53 -15.47
CA SER A 269 -5.28 2.63 -14.64
C SER A 269 -4.94 2.38 -13.17
N THR A 270 -4.95 3.43 -12.36
CA THR A 270 -4.71 3.29 -10.92
C THR A 270 -5.95 2.78 -10.18
N SER A 271 -5.76 2.23 -8.97
CA SER A 271 -6.89 1.83 -8.12
C SER A 271 -7.77 3.04 -7.77
N MET A 272 -7.16 4.21 -7.51
CA MET A 272 -7.88 5.44 -7.23
C MET A 272 -8.85 5.82 -8.36
N GLN A 273 -8.40 5.78 -9.62
CA GLN A 273 -9.28 6.08 -10.77
C GLN A 273 -10.44 5.08 -10.86
N ARG A 274 -10.15 3.78 -10.74
CA ARG A 274 -11.19 2.74 -10.78
C ARG A 274 -12.21 2.88 -9.65
N ASP A 275 -11.78 3.28 -8.45
CA ASP A 275 -12.68 3.51 -7.33
C ASP A 275 -13.59 4.72 -7.61
N ILE A 276 -13.04 5.83 -8.13
CA ILE A 276 -13.82 7.02 -8.53
C ILE A 276 -14.81 6.70 -9.66
N GLU A 277 -14.36 6.00 -10.71
CA GLU A 277 -15.21 5.56 -11.83
C GLU A 277 -16.37 4.67 -11.36
N ALA A 278 -16.14 3.87 -10.31
CA ALA A 278 -17.14 3.00 -9.72
C ALA A 278 -18.02 3.71 -8.66
N GLY A 279 -17.86 5.01 -8.43
CA GLY A 279 -18.59 5.78 -7.43
C GLY A 279 -18.28 5.36 -5.98
N LYS A 280 -17.08 4.85 -5.74
CA LYS A 280 -16.62 4.41 -4.42
C LYS A 280 -15.71 5.47 -3.78
N ASP A 281 -15.56 5.36 -2.46
CA ASP A 281 -14.52 6.09 -1.74
C ASP A 281 -13.16 5.80 -2.35
N SER A 282 -12.32 6.82 -2.47
CA SER A 282 -11.03 6.74 -3.15
C SER A 282 -9.90 7.39 -2.35
N GLU A 283 -8.67 7.09 -2.74
CA GLU A 283 -7.46 7.60 -2.06
C GLU A 283 -6.99 8.97 -2.58
N VAL A 284 -7.90 9.83 -3.06
CA VAL A 284 -7.58 11.18 -3.55
C VAL A 284 -6.84 11.99 -2.50
N ASP A 285 -7.28 11.90 -1.22
CA ASP A 285 -6.63 12.62 -0.13
C ASP A 285 -5.16 12.24 0.00
N GLY A 286 -4.85 10.96 0.07
CA GLY A 286 -3.48 10.47 0.27
C GLY A 286 -2.59 10.53 -0.97
N LEU A 287 -3.16 10.53 -2.17
CA LEU A 287 -2.39 10.52 -3.41
C LEU A 287 -2.26 11.90 -4.08
N ILE A 288 -3.17 12.82 -3.80
CA ILE A 288 -3.16 14.17 -4.39
C ILE A 288 -3.02 15.25 -3.32
N TYR A 289 -3.96 15.34 -2.38
CA TYR A 289 -4.01 16.45 -1.42
C TYR A 289 -2.88 16.39 -0.40
N GLN A 290 -2.42 15.20 -0.04
CA GLN A 290 -1.26 15.04 0.85
C GLN A 290 0.01 15.66 0.26
N VAL A 291 0.24 15.55 -1.05
CA VAL A 291 1.41 16.17 -1.69
C VAL A 291 1.36 17.69 -1.53
N VAL A 292 0.18 18.30 -1.67
CA VAL A 292 -0.01 19.74 -1.44
C VAL A 292 0.28 20.09 0.02
N ARG A 293 -0.23 19.33 0.99
CA ARG A 293 0.03 19.56 2.43
C ARG A 293 1.51 19.44 2.78
N LEU A 294 2.18 18.41 2.25
CA LEU A 294 3.63 18.25 2.44
C LEU A 294 4.41 19.39 1.78
N SER A 295 3.99 19.84 0.59
CA SER A 295 4.61 20.98 -0.06
C SER A 295 4.47 22.27 0.75
N ASP A 296 3.30 22.49 1.39
CA ASP A 296 3.09 23.62 2.31
C ASP A 296 4.03 23.55 3.52
N GLN A 297 4.17 22.36 4.10
CA GLN A 297 5.04 22.12 5.25
C GLN A 297 6.51 22.46 4.95
N TYR A 298 6.97 22.19 3.73
CA TYR A 298 8.36 22.43 3.30
C TYR A 298 8.53 23.72 2.48
N GLY A 299 7.50 24.56 2.36
CA GLY A 299 7.56 25.84 1.64
C GLY A 299 7.77 25.72 0.13
N LEU A 300 7.30 24.62 -0.48
CA LEU A 300 7.44 24.36 -1.91
C LEU A 300 6.25 24.89 -2.71
N PRO A 301 6.46 25.38 -3.92
CA PRO A 301 5.37 25.93 -4.74
C PRO A 301 4.42 24.88 -5.30
N SER A 302 4.91 23.75 -5.73
CA SER A 302 4.18 22.59 -6.32
C SER A 302 2.97 22.99 -7.16
N PRO A 303 3.16 23.78 -8.23
CA PRO A 303 2.07 24.42 -8.97
C PRO A 303 1.17 23.41 -9.69
N GLU A 304 1.71 22.31 -10.21
CA GLU A 304 0.94 21.30 -10.93
C GLU A 304 0.04 20.51 -9.98
N TYR A 305 0.56 20.04 -8.82
CA TYR A 305 -0.28 19.39 -7.81
C TYR A 305 -1.38 20.29 -7.29
N ARG A 306 -1.09 21.57 -7.00
CA ARG A 306 -2.09 22.54 -6.51
C ARG A 306 -3.21 22.80 -7.54
N LYS A 307 -2.83 22.98 -8.80
CA LYS A 307 -3.76 23.16 -9.91
C LYS A 307 -4.72 21.97 -10.02
N ILE A 308 -4.16 20.76 -10.02
CA ILE A 308 -4.93 19.53 -10.18
C ILE A 308 -5.76 19.23 -8.93
N ALA A 309 -5.22 19.41 -7.73
CA ALA A 309 -5.95 19.22 -6.48
C ALA A 309 -7.23 20.08 -6.44
N LYS A 310 -7.12 21.36 -6.86
CA LYS A 310 -8.28 22.26 -6.94
C LYS A 310 -9.31 21.78 -7.97
N ALA A 311 -8.87 21.31 -9.13
CA ALA A 311 -9.77 20.84 -10.19
C ALA A 311 -10.49 19.54 -9.76
N VAL A 312 -9.76 18.58 -9.20
CA VAL A 312 -10.32 17.31 -8.72
C VAL A 312 -11.29 17.54 -7.56
N ALA A 313 -10.96 18.45 -6.63
CA ALA A 313 -11.88 18.81 -5.54
C ALA A 313 -13.21 19.38 -6.07
N ALA A 314 -13.16 20.27 -7.06
CA ALA A 314 -14.34 20.85 -7.69
C ALA A 314 -15.18 19.78 -8.44
N GLU A 315 -14.53 18.86 -9.13
CA GLU A 315 -15.19 17.76 -9.83
C GLU A 315 -15.92 16.82 -8.85
N LEU A 316 -15.25 16.42 -7.76
CA LEU A 316 -15.82 15.49 -6.79
C LEU A 316 -16.95 16.12 -5.95
N ALA A 317 -16.90 17.44 -5.71
CA ALA A 317 -17.98 18.17 -5.03
C ALA A 317 -19.23 18.37 -5.91
N ALA A 318 -19.12 18.21 -7.23
CA ALA A 318 -20.21 18.34 -8.17
C ALA A 318 -20.95 17.01 -8.44
N LYS A 319 -20.43 15.90 -7.95
CA LYS A 319 -21.02 14.55 -8.04
C LYS A 319 -21.83 14.20 -6.80
#